data_a86a463f1e0e3bf2f3b7d5ace094a3fb
#
_entry.id   a86a463f1e0e3bf2f3b7d5ace094a3fb
#
_cell.length_a   1.000
_cell.length_b   1.000
_cell.length_c   1.000
_cell.angle_alpha   90.00
_cell.angle_beta   90.00
_cell.angle_gamma   90.00
#
_symmetry.space_group_name_H-M   'P 1'
#
loop_
_entity.id
_entity.type
_entity.pdbx_description
1 polymer ?
#
loop_
_entity_poly.entity_id
_entity_poly.type
_entity_poly.pdbx_seq_one_letter_code
_entity_poly.pdbx_strand_id
1 'polypeptide(L)'
;MSEYLDRDMECEGLLECIHGLKQLDRRVFTVLTENEKPLTVDEVAAKVDRERSTAYRSVQRLVDSGFVQREQVNYDHGGYYHVFRPTDPDEVADEMQRMLNDWYAKMGQLIGEFRDTYSQQLDGRTAEQ
;
A
#
# COMPACT_ATOMS: atom_id res chain seq x y z
N MET A 1 -16.50 15.21 -2.25
CA MET A 1 -15.81 14.15 -3.01
C MET A 1 -14.82 14.71 -4.01
N SER A 2 -15.27 15.67 -4.86
CA SER A 2 -14.36 16.29 -5.84
C SER A 2 -13.18 16.99 -5.20
N GLU A 3 -13.41 17.72 -4.10
CA GLU A 3 -12.34 18.40 -3.39
C GLU A 3 -11.31 17.44 -2.84
N TYR A 4 -11.76 16.30 -2.30
CA TYR A 4 -10.86 15.27 -1.79
C TYR A 4 -9.96 14.74 -2.90
N LEU A 5 -10.56 14.39 -4.04
CA LEU A 5 -9.82 13.86 -5.18
C LEU A 5 -8.82 14.87 -5.73
N ASP A 6 -9.22 16.15 -5.83
CA ASP A 6 -8.37 17.20 -6.37
C ASP A 6 -7.21 17.54 -5.43
N ARG A 7 -7.46 17.49 -4.11
CA ARG A 7 -6.46 17.90 -3.11
C ARG A 7 -5.49 16.78 -2.76
N ASP A 8 -5.96 15.52 -2.76
CA ASP A 8 -5.20 14.40 -2.25
C ASP A 8 -4.71 13.44 -3.33
N MET A 9 -4.96 13.77 -4.61
CA MET A 9 -4.48 12.94 -5.72
C MET A 9 -3.04 13.24 -6.07
N GLU A 10 -2.19 13.21 -5.05
CA GLU A 10 -0.75 13.23 -5.20
C GLU A 10 -0.22 11.81 -5.00
N CYS A 11 1.01 11.56 -5.40
CA CYS A 11 1.62 10.24 -5.29
C CYS A 11 1.55 9.69 -3.87
N GLU A 12 1.81 10.54 -2.88
CA GLU A 12 1.78 10.13 -1.47
C GLU A 12 0.36 9.77 -1.02
N GLY A 13 -0.65 10.53 -1.44
CA GLY A 13 -2.04 10.24 -1.15
C GLY A 13 -2.49 8.93 -1.75
N LEU A 14 -1.98 8.61 -2.93
CA LEU A 14 -2.27 7.35 -3.60
C LEU A 14 -1.80 6.15 -2.76
N LEU A 15 -0.60 6.22 -2.22
CA LEU A 15 -0.05 5.15 -1.38
C LEU A 15 -0.91 4.94 -0.14
N GLU A 16 -1.32 6.03 0.51
CA GLU A 16 -2.17 5.96 1.68
C GLU A 16 -3.54 5.38 1.38
N CYS A 17 -4.16 5.83 0.29
CA CYS A 17 -5.51 5.39 -0.07
C CYS A 17 -5.58 3.93 -0.51
N ILE A 18 -4.60 3.48 -1.28
CA ILE A 18 -4.63 2.13 -1.85
C ILE A 18 -4.06 1.10 -0.89
N HIS A 19 -2.97 1.41 -0.22
CA HIS A 19 -2.24 0.45 0.60
C HIS A 19 -2.33 0.71 2.10
N GLY A 20 -2.94 1.82 2.51
CA GLY A 20 -3.06 2.16 3.92
C GLY A 20 -1.73 2.48 4.57
N LEU A 21 -0.76 2.93 3.79
CA LEU A 21 0.58 3.23 4.31
C LEU A 21 0.58 4.52 5.11
N LYS A 22 1.28 4.48 6.23
CA LYS A 22 1.39 5.62 7.13
C LYS A 22 2.51 6.55 6.67
N GLN A 23 2.54 7.76 7.25
CA GLN A 23 3.56 8.74 6.93
C GLN A 23 4.98 8.19 7.16
N LEU A 24 5.19 7.48 8.26
CA LEU A 24 6.48 6.87 8.54
C LEU A 24 6.85 5.85 7.46
N ASP A 25 5.88 5.07 6.99
CA ASP A 25 6.12 4.06 5.95
C ASP A 25 6.62 4.72 4.68
N ARG A 26 6.05 5.87 4.31
CA ARG A 26 6.51 6.61 3.14
C ARG A 26 7.94 7.14 3.32
N ARG A 27 8.26 7.62 4.52
CA ARG A 27 9.62 8.07 4.84
C ARG A 27 10.62 6.93 4.75
N VAL A 28 10.29 5.77 5.29
CA VAL A 28 11.13 4.58 5.23
C VAL A 28 11.33 4.15 3.77
N PHE A 29 10.27 4.13 3.00
CA PHE A 29 10.36 3.77 1.58
C PHE A 29 11.28 4.75 0.83
N THR A 30 11.14 6.05 1.09
CA THR A 30 11.98 7.08 0.48
C THR A 30 13.46 6.85 0.83
N VAL A 31 13.74 6.55 2.10
CA VAL A 31 15.11 6.27 2.55
C VAL A 31 15.67 5.06 1.78
N LEU A 32 14.87 4.01 1.63
CA LEU A 32 15.32 2.82 0.91
C LEU A 32 15.58 3.10 -0.57
N THR A 33 14.71 3.89 -1.20
CA THR A 33 14.89 4.21 -2.63
C THR A 33 16.07 5.13 -2.89
N GLU A 34 16.43 5.98 -1.92
CA GLU A 34 17.55 6.90 -2.05
C GLU A 34 18.91 6.24 -1.83
N ASN A 35 18.93 5.04 -1.28
CA ASN A 35 20.15 4.31 -1.01
C ASN A 35 20.39 3.27 -2.09
N GLU A 36 21.62 3.21 -2.61
CA GLU A 36 21.98 2.26 -3.66
C GLU A 36 22.04 0.83 -3.15
N LYS A 37 22.36 0.66 -1.87
CA LYS A 37 22.50 -0.65 -1.26
C LYS A 37 21.32 -0.95 -0.34
N PRO A 38 20.92 -2.23 -0.23
CA PRO A 38 19.93 -2.61 0.75
C PRO A 38 20.35 -2.25 2.17
N LEU A 39 19.41 -1.96 3.02
CA LEU A 39 19.64 -1.52 4.39
C LEU A 39 19.08 -2.52 5.39
N THR A 40 19.76 -2.63 6.55
CA THR A 40 19.24 -3.37 7.69
C THR A 40 18.18 -2.52 8.41
N VAL A 41 17.41 -3.14 9.30
CA VAL A 41 16.44 -2.41 10.13
C VAL A 41 17.14 -1.36 10.99
N ASP A 42 18.30 -1.69 11.54
CA ASP A 42 19.07 -0.75 12.38
C ASP A 42 19.48 0.48 11.58
N GLU A 43 19.92 0.28 10.35
CA GLU A 43 20.30 1.39 9.47
C GLU A 43 19.08 2.25 9.11
N VAL A 44 17.94 1.61 8.83
CA VAL A 44 16.69 2.34 8.56
C VAL A 44 16.29 3.16 9.78
N ALA A 45 16.30 2.54 10.96
CA ALA A 45 15.93 3.20 12.21
C ALA A 45 16.78 4.46 12.46
N ALA A 46 18.07 4.36 12.22
CA ALA A 46 18.98 5.49 12.38
C ALA A 46 18.63 6.63 11.40
N LYS A 47 18.33 6.28 10.15
CA LYS A 47 18.04 7.28 9.12
C LYS A 47 16.70 8.00 9.33
N VAL A 48 15.70 7.31 9.88
CA VAL A 48 14.40 7.93 10.13
C VAL A 48 14.26 8.44 11.57
N ASP A 49 15.31 8.29 12.37
CA ASP A 49 15.35 8.72 13.77
C ASP A 49 14.20 8.15 14.59
N ARG A 50 14.08 6.84 14.54
CA ARG A 50 13.07 6.08 15.30
C ARG A 50 13.71 4.87 15.96
N GLU A 51 13.03 4.32 16.95
CA GLU A 51 13.48 3.09 17.59
C GLU A 51 13.43 1.92 16.63
N ARG A 52 14.26 0.92 16.86
CA ARG A 52 14.36 -0.26 16.02
C ARG A 52 13.01 -0.95 15.84
N SER A 53 12.25 -1.10 16.93
CA SER A 53 10.95 -1.77 16.87
C SER A 53 9.94 -1.03 16.01
N THR A 54 9.95 0.31 16.07
CA THR A 54 9.08 1.14 15.25
C THR A 54 9.46 1.05 13.78
N ALA A 55 10.78 1.13 13.50
CA ALA A 55 11.27 0.98 12.13
C ALA A 55 10.97 -0.41 11.56
N TYR A 56 11.13 -1.44 12.39
CA TYR A 56 10.84 -2.82 11.98
C TYR A 56 9.37 -2.96 11.55
N ARG A 57 8.45 -2.44 12.34
CA ARG A 57 7.02 -2.53 12.01
C ARG A 57 6.70 -1.80 10.70
N SER A 58 7.33 -0.66 10.47
CA SER A 58 7.15 0.09 9.24
C SER A 58 7.67 -0.70 8.03
N VAL A 59 8.89 -1.22 8.14
CA VAL A 59 9.49 -2.04 7.09
C VAL A 59 8.60 -3.26 6.81
N GLN A 60 8.07 -3.90 7.87
CA GLN A 60 7.22 -5.08 7.71
C GLN A 60 5.94 -4.75 6.96
N ARG A 61 5.32 -3.60 7.23
CA ARG A 61 4.14 -3.16 6.47
C ARG A 61 4.47 -2.98 5.00
N LEU A 62 5.64 -2.42 4.70
CA LEU A 62 6.08 -2.24 3.32
C LEU A 62 6.35 -3.57 2.62
N VAL A 63 6.93 -4.54 3.34
CA VAL A 63 7.14 -5.89 2.80
C VAL A 63 5.79 -6.55 2.52
N ASP A 64 4.87 -6.48 3.46
CA ASP A 64 3.54 -7.10 3.33
C ASP A 64 2.75 -6.48 2.17
N SER A 65 2.96 -5.21 1.89
CA SER A 65 2.29 -4.49 0.80
C SER A 65 3.00 -4.63 -0.55
N GLY A 66 4.15 -5.30 -0.58
CA GLY A 66 4.88 -5.54 -1.82
C GLY A 66 5.80 -4.42 -2.27
N PHE A 67 5.94 -3.35 -1.48
CA PHE A 67 6.81 -2.21 -1.82
C PHE A 67 8.28 -2.49 -1.56
N VAL A 68 8.58 -3.40 -0.64
CA VAL A 68 9.93 -3.69 -0.18
C VAL A 68 10.15 -5.19 -0.18
N GLN A 69 11.34 -5.60 -0.55
CA GLN A 69 11.76 -7.00 -0.54
C GLN A 69 12.77 -7.22 0.56
N ARG A 70 12.65 -8.33 1.24
CA ARG A 70 13.58 -8.76 2.28
C ARG A 70 14.53 -9.79 1.72
N GLU A 71 15.83 -9.59 1.94
CA GLU A 71 16.86 -10.52 1.54
C GLU A 71 17.64 -10.99 2.75
N GLN A 72 17.96 -12.27 2.76
CA GLN A 72 18.80 -12.86 3.79
C GLN A 72 20.25 -12.79 3.38
N VAL A 73 21.10 -12.29 4.29
CA VAL A 73 22.55 -12.27 4.09
C VAL A 73 23.16 -13.19 5.14
N ASN A 74 23.96 -14.14 4.70
CA ASN A 74 24.61 -15.10 5.59
C ASN A 74 26.01 -14.63 5.94
N TYR A 75 26.38 -14.82 7.21
CA TYR A 75 27.76 -14.61 7.64
C TYR A 75 28.62 -15.80 7.23
N ASP A 76 29.91 -15.57 7.01
CA ASP A 76 30.84 -16.63 6.63
C ASP A 76 30.99 -17.69 7.70
N HIS A 77 30.83 -17.30 8.95
CA HIS A 77 31.04 -18.19 10.11
C HIS A 77 29.73 -18.66 10.77
N GLY A 78 28.63 -18.58 10.03
CA GLY A 78 27.32 -18.99 10.54
C GLY A 78 26.47 -17.81 10.98
N GLY A 79 25.14 -18.04 11.00
CA GLY A 79 24.19 -16.98 11.31
C GLY A 79 23.85 -16.16 10.08
N TYR A 80 22.82 -15.33 10.22
CA TYR A 80 22.34 -14.48 9.12
C TYR A 80 21.69 -13.21 9.67
N TYR A 81 21.51 -12.26 8.76
CA TYR A 81 20.74 -11.05 9.02
C TYR A 81 19.93 -10.69 7.77
N HIS A 82 18.96 -9.82 7.92
CA HIS A 82 18.12 -9.39 6.80
C HIS A 82 18.46 -7.98 6.38
N VAL A 83 18.40 -7.76 5.07
CA VAL A 83 18.45 -6.42 4.49
C VAL A 83 17.21 -6.21 3.66
N PHE A 84 16.87 -4.96 3.43
CA PHE A 84 15.62 -4.55 2.77
C PHE A 84 15.96 -3.64 1.61
N ARG A 85 15.30 -3.89 0.49
CA ARG A 85 15.45 -3.06 -0.70
C ARG A 85 14.09 -2.75 -1.29
N PRO A 86 13.95 -1.62 -2.02
CA PRO A 86 12.68 -1.32 -2.67
C PRO A 86 12.41 -2.30 -3.81
N THR A 87 11.15 -2.64 -3.98
CA THR A 87 10.68 -3.37 -5.17
C THR A 87 10.78 -2.42 -6.36
N ASP A 88 11.01 -2.98 -7.55
CA ASP A 88 11.04 -2.20 -8.79
C ASP A 88 9.76 -1.35 -8.89
N PRO A 89 9.88 -0.03 -9.10
CA PRO A 89 8.70 0.83 -9.22
C PRO A 89 7.70 0.38 -10.29
N ASP A 90 8.17 -0.19 -11.38
CA ASP A 90 7.28 -0.70 -12.43
C ASP A 90 6.43 -1.86 -11.93
N GLU A 91 7.01 -2.76 -11.15
CA GLU A 91 6.27 -3.86 -10.54
C GLU A 91 5.23 -3.35 -9.55
N VAL A 92 5.59 -2.36 -8.74
CA VAL A 92 4.66 -1.75 -7.79
C VAL A 92 3.51 -1.09 -8.54
N ALA A 93 3.82 -0.33 -9.58
CA ALA A 93 2.81 0.36 -10.39
C ALA A 93 1.86 -0.63 -11.05
N ASP A 94 2.38 -1.73 -11.57
CA ASP A 94 1.55 -2.78 -12.18
C ASP A 94 0.60 -3.40 -11.16
N GLU A 95 1.09 -3.65 -9.95
CA GLU A 95 0.25 -4.19 -8.88
C GLU A 95 -0.84 -3.21 -8.47
N MET A 96 -0.50 -1.92 -8.37
CA MET A 96 -1.50 -0.89 -8.09
C MET A 96 -2.57 -0.83 -9.17
N GLN A 97 -2.17 -0.97 -10.44
CA GLN A 97 -3.11 -0.96 -11.55
C GLN A 97 -4.05 -2.14 -11.46
N ARG A 98 -3.56 -3.33 -11.12
CA ARG A 98 -4.41 -4.51 -10.94
C ARG A 98 -5.40 -4.31 -9.81
N MET A 99 -4.94 -3.77 -8.67
CA MET A 99 -5.83 -3.45 -7.55
C MET A 99 -6.92 -2.47 -7.94
N LEU A 100 -6.53 -1.43 -8.67
CA LEU A 100 -7.49 -0.41 -9.12
C LEU A 100 -8.53 -1.02 -10.05
N ASN A 101 -8.10 -1.87 -10.99
CA ASN A 101 -9.00 -2.54 -11.92
C ASN A 101 -9.99 -3.45 -11.19
N ASP A 102 -9.50 -4.23 -10.22
CA ASP A 102 -10.35 -5.10 -9.41
C ASP A 102 -11.34 -4.29 -8.59
N TRP A 103 -10.87 -3.19 -8.03
CA TRP A 103 -11.71 -2.31 -7.23
C TRP A 103 -12.81 -1.67 -8.06
N TYR A 104 -12.44 -1.21 -9.25
CA TYR A 104 -13.40 -0.63 -10.20
C TYR A 104 -14.49 -1.64 -10.55
N ALA A 105 -14.10 -2.87 -10.85
CA ALA A 105 -15.05 -3.94 -11.18
C ALA A 105 -15.98 -4.23 -10.00
N LYS A 106 -15.42 -4.29 -8.79
CA LYS A 106 -16.21 -4.54 -7.57
C LYS A 106 -17.19 -3.41 -7.31
N MET A 107 -16.75 -2.16 -7.46
CA MET A 107 -17.65 -1.00 -7.26
C MET A 107 -18.78 -1.00 -8.29
N GLY A 108 -18.49 -1.35 -9.52
CA GLY A 108 -19.53 -1.47 -10.56
C GLY A 108 -20.58 -2.52 -10.20
N GLN A 109 -20.13 -3.65 -9.67
CA GLN A 109 -21.02 -4.72 -9.22
C GLN A 109 -21.92 -4.24 -8.09
N LEU A 110 -21.35 -3.53 -7.11
CA LEU A 110 -22.11 -3.00 -5.97
C LEU A 110 -23.15 -1.97 -6.40
N ILE A 111 -22.80 -1.12 -7.37
CA ILE A 111 -23.74 -0.16 -7.95
C ILE A 111 -24.90 -0.88 -8.61
N GLY A 112 -24.63 -1.95 -9.34
CA GLY A 112 -25.68 -2.77 -9.95
C GLY A 112 -26.60 -3.39 -8.92
N GLU A 113 -26.05 -3.94 -7.85
CA GLU A 113 -26.83 -4.51 -6.76
C GLU A 113 -27.71 -3.46 -6.10
N PHE A 114 -27.19 -2.27 -5.89
CA PHE A 114 -27.95 -1.14 -5.35
C PHE A 114 -29.14 -0.82 -6.25
N ARG A 115 -28.89 -0.69 -7.55
CA ARG A 115 -29.94 -0.38 -8.52
C ARG A 115 -31.04 -1.43 -8.48
N ASP A 116 -30.66 -2.70 -8.54
CA ASP A 116 -31.62 -3.80 -8.58
C ASP A 116 -32.47 -3.85 -7.31
N THR A 117 -31.84 -3.70 -6.16
CA THR A 117 -32.50 -3.76 -4.88
C THR A 117 -33.54 -2.65 -4.74
N TYR A 118 -33.17 -1.42 -5.02
CA TYR A 118 -34.04 -0.28 -4.80
C TYR A 118 -35.03 -0.07 -5.93
N SER A 119 -34.75 -0.47 -7.14
CA SER A 119 -35.73 -0.47 -8.23
C SER A 119 -36.85 -1.45 -7.93
N GLN A 120 -36.53 -2.63 -7.44
CA GLN A 120 -37.56 -3.61 -7.05
C GLN A 120 -38.44 -3.08 -5.94
N GLN A 121 -37.89 -2.39 -4.96
CA GLN A 121 -38.70 -1.80 -3.87
C GLN A 121 -39.64 -0.74 -4.38
N LEU A 122 -39.21 0.11 -5.29
CA LEU A 122 -40.04 1.14 -5.89
C LEU A 122 -41.15 0.53 -6.74
N ASP A 123 -40.84 -0.48 -7.54
CA ASP A 123 -41.82 -1.19 -8.37
C ASP A 123 -42.86 -1.88 -7.50
N GLY A 124 -42.45 -2.47 -6.39
CA GLY A 124 -43.36 -3.08 -5.43
C GLY A 124 -44.33 -2.08 -4.82
N ARG A 125 -43.86 -0.88 -4.47
CA ARG A 125 -44.68 0.20 -3.95
C ARG A 125 -45.71 0.65 -4.98
N THR A 126 -45.26 0.84 -6.21
CA THR A 126 -46.10 1.28 -7.30
C THR A 126 -47.19 0.25 -7.57
N ALA A 127 -46.85 -1.01 -7.53
CA ALA A 127 -47.78 -2.09 -7.75
C ALA A 127 -48.86 -2.17 -6.66
N GLU A 128 -48.54 -1.78 -5.44
CA GLU A 128 -49.49 -1.77 -4.32
C GLU A 128 -50.49 -0.60 -4.38
N GLN A 129 -50.18 0.43 -5.10
CA GLN A 129 -51.00 1.60 -5.29
C GLN A 129 -52.01 1.39 -6.41
#